data_c5c456b50c127e6db1d4de23778780f8
#
_entry.id   c5c456b50c127e6db1d4de23778780f8
#
_cell.length_a   1.000
_cell.length_b   1.000
_cell.length_c   1.000
_cell.angle_alpha   90.00
_cell.angle_beta   90.00
_cell.angle_gamma   90.00
#
_symmetry.space_group_name_H-M   'P 1'
#
loop_
_entity.id
_entity.type
_entity.pdbx_description
1 polymer ?
#
loop_
_entity_poly.entity_id
_entity_poly.type
_entity_poly.pdbx_seq_one_letter_code
_entity_poly.pdbx_strand_id
1 'polypeptide(L)'
;MAILIRFHVSKSNASRARRLTSLLVCATLAIVVVAPADSSASLQQEVQTITRLAADVNSADPKVRRAALKALATRGPEALEPLSLLAGDPERDIRSDAINAIVAIYVEPPPRARVSSAEDAFGWTQYRTTPWTVPPALLTNLVRALADDWPSVRRDAAYALGVVMTPPIDDRVADELIYSLADADNSVRLAAARSLGRLHAARAGDQLIGRMVDPDLPVRLAAMRAVGEIREARGLVALQEQLEYYRGGIAGRTALEALARIAHRSTTELFNRERLSKSEAHRRYAYEGIARLGGIPAADAVATEQLLFEERDEAVLTAMAFALAAAGKPYMERVVLALTDPDTANQAIDYVVELGTAQPSMFVPYLKHADAIVRERVATAMGFVTDAGVEAALSQLTSDGNPSVRRAAEAALTRMRVTKQSGTVRPTP
;
A
#
# COMPACT_ATOMS: atom_id res chain seq x y z
N MET A 1 -19.57 54.64 -11.80
CA MET A 1 -20.55 54.42 -12.86
C MET A 1 -20.39 52.97 -13.30
N ALA A 2 -21.23 52.12 -12.74
CA ALA A 2 -21.17 50.67 -12.92
C ALA A 2 -22.14 50.23 -14.05
N ILE A 3 -21.66 49.50 -15.02
CA ILE A 3 -22.50 48.88 -16.05
C ILE A 3 -22.59 47.39 -15.75
N LEU A 4 -23.78 46.98 -15.30
CA LEU A 4 -24.20 45.58 -15.20
C LEU A 4 -24.60 45.08 -16.60
N ILE A 5 -23.97 44.04 -17.07
CA ILE A 5 -24.45 43.27 -18.24
C ILE A 5 -24.96 41.93 -17.72
N ARG A 6 -26.27 41.74 -17.78
CA ARG A 6 -26.96 40.47 -17.57
C ARG A 6 -26.85 39.63 -18.84
N PHE A 7 -26.28 38.43 -18.73
CA PHE A 7 -26.44 37.42 -19.77
C PHE A 7 -27.46 36.36 -19.36
N HIS A 8 -28.38 36.15 -20.27
CA HIS A 8 -29.44 35.15 -20.20
C HIS A 8 -28.87 33.78 -20.61
N VAL A 9 -29.06 32.77 -19.78
CA VAL A 9 -28.59 31.40 -20.04
C VAL A 9 -29.69 30.61 -20.73
N SER A 10 -29.47 30.30 -22.01
CA SER A 10 -30.24 29.30 -22.74
C SER A 10 -29.57 27.93 -22.60
N LYS A 11 -30.37 26.93 -22.20
CA LYS A 11 -29.95 25.55 -22.00
C LYS A 11 -29.73 24.85 -23.34
N SER A 12 -28.53 24.38 -23.65
CA SER A 12 -28.30 23.29 -24.59
C SER A 12 -27.10 22.43 -24.20
N ASN A 13 -27.26 21.11 -24.37
CA ASN A 13 -26.37 20.05 -23.92
C ASN A 13 -24.97 19.98 -24.58
N ALA A 14 -24.52 21.03 -25.25
CA ALA A 14 -23.22 21.09 -25.90
C ALA A 14 -22.06 21.59 -25.02
N SER A 15 -22.31 21.90 -23.73
CA SER A 15 -21.32 22.57 -22.86
C SER A 15 -20.40 21.64 -22.08
N ARG A 16 -20.67 20.32 -22.03
CA ARG A 16 -19.80 19.39 -21.28
C ARG A 16 -18.49 19.07 -21.98
N ALA A 17 -18.50 18.94 -23.29
CA ALA A 17 -17.30 18.63 -24.08
C ALA A 17 -16.29 19.79 -24.10
N ARG A 18 -16.75 21.06 -24.08
CA ARG A 18 -15.86 22.23 -24.14
C ARG A 18 -15.18 22.61 -22.82
N ARG A 19 -15.69 22.16 -21.66
CA ARG A 19 -15.07 22.44 -20.36
C ARG A 19 -13.93 21.47 -20.02
N LEU A 20 -13.94 20.26 -20.55
CA LEU A 20 -12.87 19.27 -20.37
C LEU A 20 -11.62 19.61 -21.20
N THR A 21 -11.79 20.14 -22.40
CA THR A 21 -10.65 20.57 -23.25
C THR A 21 -9.92 21.80 -22.69
N SER A 22 -10.59 22.72 -22.00
CA SER A 22 -9.95 23.92 -21.45
C SER A 22 -9.19 23.66 -20.15
N LEU A 23 -9.58 22.65 -19.33
CA LEU A 23 -8.87 22.28 -18.12
C LEU A 23 -7.59 21.46 -18.39
N LEU A 24 -7.60 20.59 -19.41
CA LEU A 24 -6.39 19.88 -19.85
C LEU A 24 -5.32 20.81 -20.43
N VAL A 25 -5.71 21.88 -21.11
CA VAL A 25 -4.76 22.86 -21.68
C VAL A 25 -4.11 23.73 -20.59
N CYS A 26 -4.78 24.00 -19.48
CA CYS A 26 -4.19 24.80 -18.40
C CYS A 26 -3.23 24.01 -17.49
N ALA A 27 -3.38 22.69 -17.36
CA ALA A 27 -2.48 21.86 -16.54
C ALA A 27 -1.13 21.57 -17.25
N THR A 28 -1.10 21.62 -18.59
CA THR A 28 0.10 21.34 -19.39
C THR A 28 1.03 22.56 -19.58
N LEU A 29 0.56 23.77 -19.32
CA LEU A 29 1.38 24.99 -19.50
C LEU A 29 2.35 25.30 -18.36
N ALA A 30 2.29 24.60 -17.25
CA ALA A 30 3.16 24.85 -16.06
C ALA A 30 4.48 24.06 -16.05
N ILE A 31 4.72 23.15 -17.02
CA ILE A 31 5.91 22.27 -17.07
C ILE A 31 6.93 22.66 -18.16
N VAL A 32 6.69 23.71 -18.94
CA VAL A 32 7.64 24.13 -19.99
C VAL A 32 8.62 25.15 -19.41
N VAL A 33 9.59 24.69 -18.61
CA VAL A 33 10.83 25.42 -18.34
C VAL A 33 12.00 24.43 -18.37
N VAL A 34 12.81 24.54 -19.45
CA VAL A 34 14.17 24.00 -19.60
C VAL A 34 14.28 22.48 -19.82
N ALA A 35 13.88 22.04 -21.00
CA ALA A 35 14.38 20.79 -21.58
C ALA A 35 15.06 21.08 -22.93
N PRO A 36 16.10 20.31 -23.38
CA PRO A 36 16.71 20.47 -24.69
C PRO A 36 15.68 20.23 -25.82
N ALA A 37 15.86 20.86 -26.97
CA ALA A 37 14.87 20.93 -28.05
C ALA A 37 14.32 19.58 -28.54
N ASP A 38 15.11 18.51 -28.47
CA ASP A 38 14.70 17.14 -28.86
C ASP A 38 13.72 16.48 -27.86
N SER A 39 13.79 16.87 -26.59
CA SER A 39 12.88 16.35 -25.55
C SER A 39 11.52 17.08 -25.58
N SER A 40 11.46 18.32 -26.05
CA SER A 40 10.22 19.09 -26.17
C SER A 40 9.29 18.56 -27.29
N ALA A 41 9.85 18.13 -28.41
CA ALA A 41 9.09 17.55 -29.54
C ALA A 41 8.50 16.19 -29.16
N SER A 42 9.24 15.33 -28.46
CA SER A 42 8.76 14.03 -28.00
C SER A 42 7.64 14.17 -26.96
N LEU A 43 7.77 15.09 -26.01
CA LEU A 43 6.72 15.39 -25.01
C LEU A 43 5.45 15.94 -25.66
N GLN A 44 5.57 16.82 -26.67
CA GLN A 44 4.43 17.34 -27.41
C GLN A 44 3.69 16.23 -28.18
N GLN A 45 4.42 15.31 -28.80
CA GLN A 45 3.84 14.17 -29.51
C GLN A 45 3.13 13.20 -28.53
N GLU A 46 3.68 12.99 -27.37
CA GLU A 46 3.07 12.16 -26.32
C GLU A 46 1.79 12.78 -25.79
N VAL A 47 1.79 14.06 -25.45
CA VAL A 47 0.60 14.82 -25.05
C VAL A 47 -0.50 14.77 -26.12
N GLN A 48 -0.16 14.94 -27.39
CA GLN A 48 -1.12 14.83 -28.49
C GLN A 48 -1.70 13.40 -28.59
N THR A 49 -0.88 12.38 -28.37
CA THR A 49 -1.33 10.99 -28.40
C THR A 49 -2.30 10.69 -27.25
N ILE A 50 -1.99 11.11 -26.04
CA ILE A 50 -2.88 10.95 -24.86
C ILE A 50 -4.18 11.72 -25.06
N THR A 51 -4.12 12.94 -25.59
CA THR A 51 -5.30 13.75 -25.87
C THR A 51 -6.23 13.07 -26.89
N ARG A 52 -5.68 12.44 -27.92
CA ARG A 52 -6.45 11.66 -28.90
C ARG A 52 -7.07 10.43 -28.22
N LEU A 53 -6.30 9.65 -27.48
CA LEU A 53 -6.80 8.49 -26.75
C LEU A 53 -7.87 8.87 -25.72
N ALA A 54 -7.74 10.02 -25.06
CA ALA A 54 -8.77 10.56 -24.17
C ALA A 54 -10.09 10.91 -24.90
N ALA A 55 -10.02 11.28 -26.17
CA ALA A 55 -11.23 11.43 -27.01
C ALA A 55 -11.84 10.07 -27.35
N ASP A 56 -10.99 9.09 -27.69
CA ASP A 56 -11.42 7.74 -28.08
C ASP A 56 -12.08 6.97 -26.92
N VAL A 57 -11.73 7.24 -25.63
CA VAL A 57 -12.39 6.64 -24.46
C VAL A 57 -13.86 7.07 -24.32
N ASN A 58 -14.26 8.16 -24.95
CA ASN A 58 -15.64 8.64 -24.98
C ASN A 58 -16.41 8.21 -26.23
N SER A 59 -15.83 7.33 -27.08
CA SER A 59 -16.47 6.84 -28.30
C SER A 59 -17.73 6.02 -27.96
N ALA A 60 -18.75 6.12 -28.78
CA ALA A 60 -19.93 5.25 -28.70
C ALA A 60 -19.60 3.80 -29.04
N ASP A 61 -18.57 3.55 -29.87
CA ASP A 61 -18.13 2.21 -30.24
C ASP A 61 -17.23 1.57 -29.16
N PRO A 62 -17.66 0.46 -28.53
CA PRO A 62 -16.85 -0.23 -27.52
C PRO A 62 -15.53 -0.79 -28.05
N LYS A 63 -15.43 -1.05 -29.38
CA LYS A 63 -14.15 -1.49 -29.97
C LYS A 63 -13.12 -0.36 -29.94
N VAL A 64 -13.55 0.88 -30.21
CA VAL A 64 -12.68 2.07 -30.15
C VAL A 64 -12.25 2.30 -28.68
N ARG A 65 -13.19 2.24 -27.72
CA ARG A 65 -12.86 2.38 -26.29
C ARG A 65 -11.87 1.32 -25.81
N ARG A 66 -12.04 0.05 -26.23
CA ARG A 66 -11.12 -1.04 -25.91
C ARG A 66 -9.73 -0.85 -26.55
N ALA A 67 -9.66 -0.32 -27.76
CA ALA A 67 -8.39 0.01 -28.39
C ALA A 67 -7.67 1.16 -27.66
N ALA A 68 -8.40 2.18 -27.26
CA ALA A 68 -7.89 3.28 -26.45
C ALA A 68 -7.37 2.80 -25.09
N LEU A 69 -8.12 1.93 -24.40
CA LEU A 69 -7.70 1.32 -23.14
C LEU A 69 -6.35 0.60 -23.29
N LYS A 70 -6.22 -0.28 -24.29
CA LYS A 70 -4.96 -1.02 -24.53
C LYS A 70 -3.76 -0.08 -24.79
N ALA A 71 -3.99 1.00 -25.51
CA ALA A 71 -2.96 1.99 -25.78
C ALA A 71 -2.59 2.80 -24.51
N LEU A 72 -3.57 3.15 -23.68
CA LEU A 72 -3.38 3.87 -22.42
C LEU A 72 -2.71 3.01 -21.34
N ALA A 73 -3.02 1.72 -21.28
CA ALA A 73 -2.46 0.80 -20.28
C ALA A 73 -0.92 0.66 -20.37
N THR A 74 -0.31 1.03 -21.49
CA THR A 74 1.16 1.03 -21.65
C THR A 74 1.80 2.39 -21.34
N ARG A 75 0.98 3.40 -21.01
CA ARG A 75 1.44 4.74 -20.62
C ARG A 75 1.57 4.82 -19.09
N GLY A 76 2.33 5.76 -18.64
CA GLY A 76 2.52 5.99 -17.22
C GLY A 76 1.33 6.71 -16.54
N PRO A 77 1.62 7.48 -15.48
CA PRO A 77 0.59 8.19 -14.70
C PRO A 77 -0.23 9.19 -15.50
N GLU A 78 0.25 9.63 -16.66
CA GLU A 78 -0.46 10.53 -17.58
C GLU A 78 -1.75 9.91 -18.14
N ALA A 79 -1.84 8.57 -18.16
CA ALA A 79 -3.02 7.84 -18.59
C ALA A 79 -4.11 7.70 -17.49
N LEU A 80 -3.82 8.06 -16.25
CA LEU A 80 -4.74 7.84 -15.13
C LEU A 80 -6.08 8.55 -15.32
N GLU A 81 -6.09 9.79 -15.79
CA GLU A 81 -7.33 10.56 -16.02
C GLU A 81 -8.25 9.90 -17.08
N PRO A 82 -7.77 9.61 -18.32
CA PRO A 82 -8.61 8.94 -19.29
C PRO A 82 -8.99 7.49 -18.90
N LEU A 83 -8.10 6.72 -18.28
CA LEU A 83 -8.43 5.39 -17.76
C LEU A 83 -9.49 5.44 -16.66
N SER A 84 -9.49 6.50 -15.85
CA SER A 84 -10.49 6.70 -14.79
C SER A 84 -11.92 6.77 -15.35
N LEU A 85 -12.10 7.30 -16.54
CA LEU A 85 -13.40 7.35 -17.21
C LEU A 85 -13.85 5.95 -17.65
N LEU A 86 -12.91 5.12 -18.14
CA LEU A 86 -13.19 3.74 -18.54
C LEU A 86 -13.49 2.81 -17.36
N ALA A 87 -13.06 3.14 -16.15
CA ALA A 87 -13.46 2.41 -14.94
C ALA A 87 -14.96 2.53 -14.64
N GLY A 88 -15.68 3.47 -15.29
CA GLY A 88 -17.14 3.61 -15.26
C GLY A 88 -17.83 3.23 -16.59
N ASP A 89 -17.17 2.52 -17.49
CA ASP A 89 -17.69 2.16 -18.83
C ASP A 89 -18.97 1.30 -18.74
N PRO A 90 -19.93 1.44 -19.65
CA PRO A 90 -21.10 0.56 -19.75
C PRO A 90 -20.75 -0.92 -19.92
N GLU A 91 -19.67 -1.21 -20.66
CA GLU A 91 -19.20 -2.58 -20.91
C GLU A 91 -18.38 -3.11 -19.71
N ARG A 92 -18.83 -4.23 -19.11
CA ARG A 92 -18.17 -4.87 -17.96
C ARG A 92 -16.68 -5.10 -18.18
N ASP A 93 -16.32 -5.67 -19.34
CA ASP A 93 -14.94 -6.08 -19.61
C ASP A 93 -14.03 -4.85 -19.72
N ILE A 94 -14.54 -3.74 -20.28
CA ILE A 94 -13.79 -2.48 -20.34
C ILE A 94 -13.60 -1.90 -18.94
N ARG A 95 -14.62 -1.96 -18.04
CA ARG A 95 -14.46 -1.52 -16.64
C ARG A 95 -13.39 -2.32 -15.91
N SER A 96 -13.46 -3.65 -15.98
CA SER A 96 -12.51 -4.54 -15.31
C SER A 96 -11.08 -4.32 -15.83
N ASP A 97 -10.91 -4.30 -17.16
CA ASP A 97 -9.60 -4.08 -17.79
C ASP A 97 -9.04 -2.69 -17.46
N ALA A 98 -9.88 -1.65 -17.38
CA ALA A 98 -9.46 -0.30 -17.00
C ALA A 98 -8.99 -0.25 -15.54
N ILE A 99 -9.73 -0.86 -14.62
CA ILE A 99 -9.34 -0.96 -13.20
C ILE A 99 -7.98 -1.67 -13.08
N ASN A 100 -7.80 -2.79 -13.77
CA ASN A 100 -6.54 -3.53 -13.77
C ASN A 100 -5.38 -2.73 -14.36
N ALA A 101 -5.61 -1.99 -15.46
CA ALA A 101 -4.60 -1.11 -16.06
C ALA A 101 -4.21 0.04 -15.11
N ILE A 102 -5.18 0.65 -14.44
CA ILE A 102 -4.94 1.72 -13.46
C ILE A 102 -4.06 1.18 -12.32
N VAL A 103 -4.43 0.06 -11.74
CA VAL A 103 -3.69 -0.53 -10.62
C VAL A 103 -2.25 -0.87 -11.02
N ALA A 104 -2.02 -1.34 -12.26
CA ALA A 104 -0.70 -1.63 -12.77
C ALA A 104 0.22 -0.38 -12.85
N ILE A 105 -0.36 0.82 -13.01
CA ILE A 105 0.40 2.09 -12.97
C ILE A 105 0.90 2.42 -11.55
N TYR A 106 0.11 2.06 -10.52
CA TYR A 106 0.47 2.33 -9.12
C TYR A 106 1.49 1.36 -8.54
N VAL A 107 1.70 0.20 -9.16
CA VAL A 107 2.55 -0.86 -8.62
C VAL A 107 3.78 -1.09 -9.50
N GLU A 108 4.96 -1.01 -8.90
CA GLU A 108 6.20 -1.43 -9.54
C GLU A 108 6.40 -2.93 -9.29
N PRO A 109 6.15 -3.81 -10.29
CA PRO A 109 6.32 -5.25 -10.12
C PRO A 109 7.81 -5.60 -9.96
N PRO A 110 8.16 -6.68 -9.23
CA PRO A 110 9.53 -7.15 -9.19
C PRO A 110 10.00 -7.57 -10.59
N PRO A 111 11.33 -7.56 -10.82
CA PRO A 111 11.89 -7.99 -12.10
C PRO A 111 11.34 -9.36 -12.53
N ARG A 112 10.84 -9.47 -13.77
CA ARG A 112 10.21 -10.66 -14.37
C ARG A 112 8.77 -10.97 -13.92
N ALA A 113 8.18 -10.24 -12.97
CA ALA A 113 6.76 -10.35 -12.65
C ALA A 113 5.94 -9.40 -13.53
N ARG A 114 4.70 -9.78 -13.80
CA ARG A 114 3.70 -8.92 -14.48
C ARG A 114 2.47 -8.80 -13.59
N VAL A 115 1.94 -7.61 -13.50
CA VAL A 115 0.63 -7.38 -12.88
C VAL A 115 -0.43 -7.71 -13.92
N SER A 116 -1.20 -8.75 -13.69
CA SER A 116 -2.26 -9.20 -14.60
C SER A 116 -3.67 -8.89 -14.07
N SER A 117 -3.78 -8.61 -12.77
CA SER A 117 -5.05 -8.30 -12.11
C SER A 117 -4.86 -7.34 -10.94
N ALA A 118 -5.96 -6.76 -10.45
CA ALA A 118 -5.96 -5.95 -9.24
C ALA A 118 -5.55 -6.76 -8.00
N GLU A 119 -5.88 -8.06 -7.96
CA GLU A 119 -5.46 -8.96 -6.89
C GLU A 119 -3.94 -9.21 -6.91
N ASP A 120 -3.34 -9.46 -8.09
CA ASP A 120 -1.90 -9.60 -8.23
C ASP A 120 -1.18 -8.32 -7.77
N ALA A 121 -1.66 -7.17 -8.25
CA ALA A 121 -1.14 -5.87 -7.84
C ALA A 121 -1.21 -5.69 -6.33
N PHE A 122 -2.34 -6.03 -5.72
CA PHE A 122 -2.50 -5.94 -4.27
C PHE A 122 -1.49 -6.80 -3.51
N GLY A 123 -1.15 -7.98 -4.00
CA GLY A 123 -0.12 -8.85 -3.41
C GLY A 123 1.29 -8.22 -3.40
N TRP A 124 1.58 -7.32 -4.35
CA TRP A 124 2.89 -6.66 -4.47
C TRP A 124 2.99 -5.30 -3.76
N THR A 125 1.89 -4.78 -3.21
CA THR A 125 1.74 -3.37 -2.91
C THR A 125 2.39 -2.89 -1.63
N GLN A 126 2.72 -3.74 -0.67
CA GLN A 126 3.08 -3.24 0.67
C GLN A 126 4.19 -2.16 0.63
N TYR A 127 5.20 -2.33 -0.25
CA TYR A 127 6.33 -1.37 -0.38
C TYR A 127 6.64 -0.94 -1.81
N ARG A 128 5.80 -1.33 -2.78
CA ARG A 128 6.04 -1.14 -4.22
C ARG A 128 4.99 -0.27 -4.90
N THR A 129 4.23 0.48 -4.13
CA THR A 129 3.30 1.47 -4.70
C THR A 129 3.97 2.82 -4.82
N THR A 130 3.81 3.44 -6.00
CA THR A 130 4.11 4.86 -6.17
C THR A 130 2.83 5.65 -5.87
N PRO A 131 2.83 6.56 -4.91
CA PRO A 131 1.65 7.31 -4.54
C PRO A 131 1.40 8.43 -5.56
N TRP A 132 0.77 8.10 -6.67
CA TRP A 132 0.27 9.08 -7.61
C TRP A 132 -0.95 9.81 -7.06
N THR A 133 -1.17 11.04 -7.47
CA THR A 133 -2.43 11.74 -7.17
C THR A 133 -3.60 10.96 -7.76
N VAL A 134 -4.58 10.64 -6.92
CA VAL A 134 -5.80 9.91 -7.36
C VAL A 134 -6.74 10.89 -8.06
N PRO A 135 -7.04 10.70 -9.36
CA PRO A 135 -8.02 11.54 -10.05
C PRO A 135 -9.40 11.43 -9.38
N PRO A 136 -10.14 12.54 -9.22
CA PRO A 136 -11.48 12.51 -8.62
C PRO A 136 -12.47 11.57 -9.35
N ALA A 137 -12.35 11.49 -10.69
CA ALA A 137 -13.15 10.56 -11.50
C ALA A 137 -12.83 9.10 -11.16
N LEU A 138 -11.56 8.76 -10.93
CA LEU A 138 -11.14 7.42 -10.52
C LEU A 138 -11.79 7.01 -9.21
N LEU A 139 -11.66 7.83 -8.17
CA LEU A 139 -12.22 7.53 -6.86
C LEU A 139 -13.75 7.34 -6.95
N THR A 140 -14.46 8.25 -7.67
CA THR A 140 -15.89 8.16 -7.86
C THR A 140 -16.30 6.87 -8.57
N ASN A 141 -15.56 6.45 -9.60
CA ASN A 141 -15.88 5.26 -10.38
C ASN A 141 -15.51 3.98 -9.63
N LEU A 142 -14.41 3.95 -8.88
CA LEU A 142 -14.05 2.80 -8.04
C LEU A 142 -15.09 2.58 -6.90
N VAL A 143 -15.50 3.66 -6.24
CA VAL A 143 -16.56 3.57 -5.21
C VAL A 143 -17.87 3.08 -5.82
N ARG A 144 -18.27 3.58 -6.98
CA ARG A 144 -19.46 3.07 -7.70
C ARG A 144 -19.31 1.60 -8.07
N ALA A 145 -18.12 1.18 -8.51
CA ALA A 145 -17.83 -0.20 -8.92
C ALA A 145 -17.89 -1.21 -7.77
N LEU A 146 -17.84 -0.78 -6.50
CA LEU A 146 -18.12 -1.66 -5.34
C LEU A 146 -19.57 -2.16 -5.31
N ALA A 147 -20.51 -1.47 -5.98
CA ALA A 147 -21.89 -1.87 -6.12
C ALA A 147 -22.24 -2.39 -7.54
N ASP A 148 -21.23 -2.81 -8.33
CA ASP A 148 -21.44 -3.35 -9.68
C ASP A 148 -22.22 -4.68 -9.64
N ASP A 149 -23.00 -4.96 -10.68
CA ASP A 149 -23.75 -6.21 -10.82
C ASP A 149 -22.83 -7.44 -10.83
N TRP A 150 -21.62 -7.29 -11.33
CA TRP A 150 -20.65 -8.38 -11.49
C TRP A 150 -19.67 -8.46 -10.30
N PRO A 151 -19.64 -9.61 -9.59
CA PRO A 151 -18.72 -9.81 -8.45
C PRO A 151 -17.25 -9.55 -8.79
N SER A 152 -16.80 -9.91 -10.00
CA SER A 152 -15.44 -9.65 -10.44
C SER A 152 -15.09 -8.17 -10.46
N VAL A 153 -16.00 -7.30 -10.91
CA VAL A 153 -15.79 -5.84 -10.93
C VAL A 153 -15.78 -5.28 -9.50
N ARG A 154 -16.72 -5.73 -8.64
CA ARG A 154 -16.74 -5.33 -7.22
C ARG A 154 -15.44 -5.71 -6.50
N ARG A 155 -14.97 -6.95 -6.71
CA ARG A 155 -13.67 -7.42 -6.18
C ARG A 155 -12.51 -6.57 -6.65
N ASP A 156 -12.40 -6.34 -7.97
CA ASP A 156 -11.31 -5.58 -8.58
C ASP A 156 -11.31 -4.13 -8.07
N ALA A 157 -12.49 -3.54 -7.90
CA ALA A 157 -12.65 -2.20 -7.32
C ALA A 157 -12.20 -2.15 -5.84
N ALA A 158 -12.55 -3.17 -5.04
CA ALA A 158 -12.11 -3.25 -3.65
C ALA A 158 -10.58 -3.35 -3.54
N TYR A 159 -9.93 -4.19 -4.34
CA TYR A 159 -8.48 -4.26 -4.41
C TYR A 159 -7.85 -2.96 -4.92
N ALA A 160 -8.43 -2.36 -5.97
CA ALA A 160 -7.93 -1.12 -6.52
C ALA A 160 -7.93 0.01 -5.48
N LEU A 161 -8.99 0.16 -4.70
CA LEU A 161 -9.04 1.13 -3.59
C LEU A 161 -7.92 0.88 -2.58
N GLY A 162 -7.67 -0.38 -2.21
CA GLY A 162 -6.55 -0.77 -1.34
C GLY A 162 -5.17 -0.47 -1.93
N VAL A 163 -5.04 -0.37 -3.25
CA VAL A 163 -3.78 -0.04 -3.95
C VAL A 163 -3.57 1.45 -4.13
N VAL A 164 -4.60 2.16 -4.62
CA VAL A 164 -4.45 3.55 -5.05
C VAL A 164 -4.56 4.54 -3.89
N MET A 165 -5.25 4.16 -2.81
CA MET A 165 -5.42 5.02 -1.64
C MET A 165 -4.25 4.90 -0.67
N THR A 166 -3.97 6.00 0.02
CA THR A 166 -3.01 6.04 1.14
C THR A 166 -3.74 6.44 2.43
N PRO A 167 -3.44 5.79 3.57
CA PRO A 167 -4.01 6.19 4.85
C PRO A 167 -3.64 7.63 5.24
N PRO A 168 -4.55 8.32 5.96
CA PRO A 168 -5.91 7.94 6.27
C PRO A 168 -6.81 8.09 5.04
N ILE A 169 -7.84 7.27 4.98
CA ILE A 169 -8.82 7.31 3.91
C ILE A 169 -10.08 8.09 4.33
N ASP A 170 -10.78 8.59 3.35
CA ASP A 170 -12.09 9.21 3.53
C ASP A 170 -13.08 8.22 4.15
N ASP A 171 -13.88 8.68 5.12
CA ASP A 171 -14.87 7.86 5.82
C ASP A 171 -15.87 7.20 4.87
N ARG A 172 -16.25 7.86 3.79
CA ARG A 172 -17.16 7.30 2.78
C ARG A 172 -16.53 6.09 2.08
N VAL A 173 -15.24 6.17 1.72
CA VAL A 173 -14.54 5.03 1.11
C VAL A 173 -14.45 3.87 2.09
N ALA A 174 -14.17 4.17 3.36
CA ALA A 174 -14.13 3.15 4.41
C ALA A 174 -15.51 2.48 4.56
N ASP A 175 -16.61 3.26 4.60
CA ASP A 175 -17.96 2.73 4.76
C ASP A 175 -18.39 1.82 3.60
N GLU A 176 -18.06 2.17 2.35
CA GLU A 176 -18.36 1.33 1.18
C GLU A 176 -17.54 0.03 1.18
N LEU A 177 -16.27 0.08 1.60
CA LEU A 177 -15.47 -1.14 1.79
C LEU A 177 -16.01 -1.99 2.96
N ILE A 178 -16.47 -1.37 4.06
CA ILE A 178 -17.12 -2.06 5.18
C ILE A 178 -18.41 -2.76 4.70
N TYR A 179 -19.21 -2.09 3.88
CA TYR A 179 -20.40 -2.70 3.28
C TYR A 179 -20.04 -3.93 2.44
N SER A 180 -18.94 -3.87 1.69
CA SER A 180 -18.43 -4.98 0.87
C SER A 180 -17.99 -6.20 1.70
N LEU A 181 -17.75 -6.06 3.01
CA LEU A 181 -17.51 -7.22 3.90
C LEU A 181 -18.73 -8.15 4.03
N ALA A 182 -19.93 -7.67 3.69
CA ALA A 182 -21.16 -8.46 3.71
C ALA A 182 -21.59 -8.94 2.32
N ASP A 183 -20.74 -8.81 1.30
CA ASP A 183 -21.05 -9.24 -0.07
C ASP A 183 -21.36 -10.74 -0.13
N ALA A 184 -22.28 -11.12 -1.03
CA ALA A 184 -22.62 -12.52 -1.27
C ALA A 184 -21.40 -13.33 -1.79
N ASP A 185 -20.55 -12.69 -2.60
CA ASP A 185 -19.36 -13.30 -3.18
C ASP A 185 -18.17 -13.25 -2.21
N ASN A 186 -17.56 -14.39 -1.92
CA ASN A 186 -16.44 -14.49 -0.99
C ASN A 186 -15.19 -13.77 -1.49
N SER A 187 -14.97 -13.68 -2.80
CA SER A 187 -13.81 -12.95 -3.35
C SER A 187 -13.92 -11.45 -3.13
N VAL A 188 -15.14 -10.89 -3.11
CA VAL A 188 -15.39 -9.48 -2.77
C VAL A 188 -15.15 -9.24 -1.27
N ARG A 189 -15.69 -10.12 -0.39
CA ARG A 189 -15.44 -10.03 1.05
C ARG A 189 -13.95 -10.11 1.38
N LEU A 190 -13.23 -11.03 0.71
CA LEU A 190 -11.77 -11.17 0.84
C LEU A 190 -11.05 -9.87 0.46
N ALA A 191 -11.37 -9.30 -0.71
CA ALA A 191 -10.76 -8.08 -1.19
C ALA A 191 -11.03 -6.90 -0.25
N ALA A 192 -12.27 -6.76 0.22
CA ALA A 192 -12.67 -5.73 1.19
C ALA A 192 -11.89 -5.84 2.50
N ALA A 193 -11.79 -7.06 3.08
CA ALA A 193 -11.05 -7.28 4.33
C ALA A 193 -9.56 -6.92 4.19
N ARG A 194 -8.91 -7.37 3.12
CA ARG A 194 -7.52 -7.04 2.83
C ARG A 194 -7.30 -5.53 2.66
N SER A 195 -8.19 -4.86 1.92
CA SER A 195 -8.06 -3.43 1.65
C SER A 195 -8.30 -2.58 2.89
N LEU A 196 -9.27 -2.93 3.73
CA LEU A 196 -9.51 -2.25 5.00
C LEU A 196 -8.34 -2.36 5.96
N GLY A 197 -7.72 -3.55 6.06
CA GLY A 197 -6.52 -3.75 6.86
C GLY A 197 -5.36 -2.88 6.37
N ARG A 198 -5.02 -3.00 5.09
CA ARG A 198 -3.95 -2.22 4.46
C ARG A 198 -4.13 -0.70 4.59
N LEU A 199 -5.37 -0.23 4.48
CA LEU A 199 -5.73 1.18 4.61
C LEU A 199 -5.84 1.65 6.07
N HIS A 200 -5.54 0.78 7.03
CA HIS A 200 -5.65 1.04 8.46
C HIS A 200 -7.00 1.65 8.86
N ALA A 201 -8.09 1.14 8.27
CA ALA A 201 -9.46 1.62 8.47
C ALA A 201 -10.00 1.19 9.85
N ALA A 202 -9.59 1.89 10.92
CA ALA A 202 -9.92 1.54 12.30
C ALA A 202 -11.43 1.41 12.56
N ARG A 203 -12.26 2.17 11.84
CA ARG A 203 -13.74 2.09 11.97
C ARG A 203 -14.33 0.75 11.50
N ALA A 204 -13.56 -0.09 10.77
CA ALA A 204 -13.98 -1.41 10.31
C ALA A 204 -13.81 -2.51 11.39
N GLY A 205 -13.33 -2.17 12.59
CA GLY A 205 -12.93 -3.13 13.62
C GLY A 205 -14.00 -4.17 13.94
N ASP A 206 -15.22 -3.76 14.25
CA ASP A 206 -16.31 -4.68 14.62
C ASP A 206 -16.70 -5.62 13.48
N GLN A 207 -16.78 -5.10 12.26
CA GLN A 207 -17.15 -5.87 11.08
C GLN A 207 -16.04 -6.86 10.71
N LEU A 208 -14.76 -6.47 10.82
CA LEU A 208 -13.63 -7.37 10.60
C LEU A 208 -13.57 -8.48 11.67
N ILE A 209 -13.82 -8.16 12.95
CA ILE A 209 -13.93 -9.18 14.02
C ILE A 209 -15.05 -10.17 13.67
N GLY A 210 -16.21 -9.69 13.21
CA GLY A 210 -17.30 -10.56 12.75
C GLY A 210 -16.93 -11.47 11.57
N ARG A 211 -16.01 -11.06 10.71
CA ARG A 211 -15.53 -11.88 9.57
C ARG A 211 -14.47 -12.92 9.96
N MET A 212 -13.92 -12.90 11.16
CA MET A 212 -13.00 -13.95 11.64
C MET A 212 -13.66 -15.32 11.77
N VAL A 213 -14.98 -15.39 11.69
CA VAL A 213 -15.77 -16.64 11.63
C VAL A 213 -16.50 -16.84 10.29
N ASP A 214 -16.09 -16.14 9.22
CA ASP A 214 -16.65 -16.30 7.88
C ASP A 214 -16.59 -17.78 7.43
N PRO A 215 -17.59 -18.28 6.69
CA PRO A 215 -17.56 -19.65 6.17
C PRO A 215 -16.37 -19.92 5.25
N ASP A 216 -15.87 -18.91 4.55
CA ASP A 216 -14.73 -19.01 3.66
C ASP A 216 -13.40 -18.79 4.42
N LEU A 217 -12.48 -19.76 4.35
CA LEU A 217 -11.20 -19.69 5.08
C LEU A 217 -10.32 -18.52 4.64
N PRO A 218 -10.10 -18.22 3.36
CA PRO A 218 -9.39 -17.02 2.90
C PRO A 218 -9.94 -15.74 3.51
N VAL A 219 -11.25 -15.57 3.59
CA VAL A 219 -11.90 -14.40 4.22
C VAL A 219 -11.58 -14.32 5.71
N ARG A 220 -11.69 -15.47 6.45
CA ARG A 220 -11.30 -15.50 7.87
C ARG A 220 -9.86 -15.05 8.10
N LEU A 221 -8.93 -15.60 7.29
CA LEU A 221 -7.50 -15.24 7.42
C LEU A 221 -7.25 -13.76 7.10
N ALA A 222 -7.91 -13.22 6.08
CA ALA A 222 -7.81 -11.81 5.75
C ALA A 222 -8.37 -10.91 6.86
N ALA A 223 -9.51 -11.29 7.45
CA ALA A 223 -10.11 -10.56 8.56
C ALA A 223 -9.20 -10.55 9.80
N MET A 224 -8.60 -11.70 10.17
CA MET A 224 -7.63 -11.76 11.28
C MET A 224 -6.43 -10.84 11.04
N ARG A 225 -5.84 -10.88 9.82
CA ARG A 225 -4.73 -10.00 9.47
C ARG A 225 -5.14 -8.54 9.53
N ALA A 226 -6.30 -8.20 8.97
CA ALA A 226 -6.81 -6.84 8.97
C ALA A 226 -7.03 -6.31 10.40
N VAL A 227 -7.58 -7.13 11.31
CA VAL A 227 -7.72 -6.80 12.75
C VAL A 227 -6.35 -6.51 13.38
N GLY A 228 -5.32 -7.28 13.00
CA GLY A 228 -3.93 -7.03 13.41
C GLY A 228 -3.36 -5.73 12.84
N GLU A 229 -3.57 -5.47 11.54
CA GLU A 229 -3.06 -4.28 10.83
C GLU A 229 -3.66 -2.98 11.35
N ILE A 230 -4.97 -2.96 11.67
CA ILE A 230 -5.63 -1.82 12.31
C ILE A 230 -5.39 -1.75 13.82
N ARG A 231 -4.68 -2.73 14.41
CA ARG A 231 -4.39 -2.86 15.85
C ARG A 231 -5.65 -2.83 16.73
N GLU A 232 -6.69 -3.54 16.32
CA GLU A 232 -7.99 -3.55 17.00
C GLU A 232 -7.96 -4.44 18.25
N ALA A 233 -7.81 -3.81 19.41
CA ALA A 233 -7.68 -4.52 20.70
C ALA A 233 -8.95 -5.30 21.09
N ARG A 234 -10.14 -4.94 20.62
CA ARG A 234 -11.38 -5.68 20.88
C ARG A 234 -11.36 -7.08 20.26
N GLY A 235 -10.51 -7.30 19.25
CA GLY A 235 -10.30 -8.61 18.62
C GLY A 235 -9.43 -9.59 19.42
N LEU A 236 -8.78 -9.16 20.51
CA LEU A 236 -7.79 -9.97 21.23
C LEU A 236 -8.36 -11.33 21.70
N VAL A 237 -9.53 -11.33 22.33
CA VAL A 237 -10.15 -12.58 22.84
C VAL A 237 -10.45 -13.54 21.70
N ALA A 238 -11.10 -13.05 20.66
CA ALA A 238 -11.44 -13.87 19.50
C ALA A 238 -10.19 -14.41 18.77
N LEU A 239 -9.11 -13.61 18.67
CA LEU A 239 -7.83 -14.07 18.10
C LEU A 239 -7.16 -15.13 18.98
N GLN A 240 -7.21 -15.01 20.31
CA GLN A 240 -6.68 -16.02 21.23
C GLN A 240 -7.47 -17.33 21.12
N GLU A 241 -8.79 -17.28 20.99
CA GLU A 241 -9.64 -18.45 20.74
C GLU A 241 -9.29 -19.13 19.43
N GLN A 242 -9.08 -18.38 18.35
CA GLN A 242 -8.66 -18.92 17.05
C GLN A 242 -7.26 -19.56 17.13
N LEU A 243 -6.31 -18.94 17.83
CA LEU A 243 -4.99 -19.51 18.07
C LEU A 243 -5.09 -20.85 18.84
N GLU A 244 -5.87 -20.90 19.90
CA GLU A 244 -6.02 -22.08 20.75
C GLU A 244 -6.68 -23.22 19.99
N TYR A 245 -7.75 -22.93 19.23
CA TYR A 245 -8.50 -23.92 18.46
C TYR A 245 -7.70 -24.47 17.27
N TYR A 246 -6.97 -23.62 16.54
CA TYR A 246 -6.24 -23.99 15.32
C TYR A 246 -4.71 -23.99 15.50
N ARG A 247 -4.23 -24.28 16.67
CA ARG A 247 -2.83 -24.10 17.14
C ARG A 247 -1.77 -24.45 16.10
N GLY A 248 -1.85 -25.57 15.42
CA GLY A 248 -0.88 -26.00 14.40
C GLY A 248 -1.21 -25.63 12.96
N GLY A 249 -2.39 -25.03 12.70
CA GLY A 249 -2.89 -24.70 11.36
C GLY A 249 -2.56 -23.27 10.92
N ILE A 250 -2.89 -22.97 9.65
CA ILE A 250 -2.69 -21.64 9.08
C ILE A 250 -3.50 -20.57 9.84
N ALA A 251 -4.72 -20.88 10.30
CA ALA A 251 -5.56 -19.95 11.05
C ALA A 251 -4.94 -19.61 12.41
N GLY A 252 -4.42 -20.60 13.15
CA GLY A 252 -3.71 -20.34 14.41
C GLY A 252 -2.47 -19.46 14.23
N ARG A 253 -1.66 -19.74 13.20
CA ARG A 253 -0.50 -18.89 12.86
C ARG A 253 -0.92 -17.46 12.49
N THR A 254 -1.99 -17.31 11.70
CA THR A 254 -2.52 -15.99 11.33
C THR A 254 -3.08 -15.23 12.54
N ALA A 255 -3.73 -15.93 13.47
CA ALA A 255 -4.19 -15.34 14.71
C ALA A 255 -3.01 -14.83 15.57
N LEU A 256 -1.93 -15.63 15.69
CA LEU A 256 -0.73 -15.21 16.42
C LEU A 256 -0.02 -14.02 15.74
N GLU A 257 0.04 -14.01 14.40
CA GLU A 257 0.51 -12.86 13.63
C GLU A 257 -0.28 -11.60 13.96
N ALA A 258 -1.61 -11.67 13.96
CA ALA A 258 -2.48 -10.55 14.29
C ALA A 258 -2.29 -10.08 15.75
N LEU A 259 -2.20 -11.01 16.71
CA LEU A 259 -1.88 -10.70 18.10
C LEU A 259 -0.54 -9.98 18.27
N ALA A 260 0.48 -10.42 17.49
CA ALA A 260 1.79 -9.79 17.48
C ALA A 260 1.77 -8.37 16.88
N ARG A 261 0.88 -8.09 15.91
CA ARG A 261 0.69 -6.74 15.37
C ARG A 261 -0.06 -5.81 16.31
N ILE A 262 -1.07 -6.34 17.04
CA ILE A 262 -1.80 -5.58 18.07
C ILE A 262 -0.87 -5.26 19.25
N ALA A 263 -0.05 -6.23 19.68
CA ALA A 263 0.94 -6.11 20.75
C ALA A 263 0.36 -5.48 22.02
N HIS A 264 -0.73 -6.03 22.54
CA HIS A 264 -1.32 -5.57 23.79
C HIS A 264 -0.64 -6.20 25.01
N ARG A 265 -0.54 -5.48 26.13
CA ARG A 265 0.13 -5.95 27.36
C ARG A 265 -0.40 -7.29 27.87
N SER A 266 -1.69 -7.58 27.70
CA SER A 266 -2.29 -8.87 28.09
C SER A 266 -1.74 -10.06 27.33
N THR A 267 -1.03 -9.85 26.21
CA THR A 267 -0.43 -10.94 25.39
C THR A 267 1.03 -11.22 25.74
N THR A 268 1.61 -10.55 26.75
CA THR A 268 3.02 -10.73 27.14
C THR A 268 3.35 -12.18 27.48
N GLU A 269 2.54 -12.84 28.34
CA GLU A 269 2.73 -14.24 28.74
C GLU A 269 2.56 -15.19 27.55
N LEU A 270 1.64 -14.88 26.63
CA LEU A 270 1.48 -15.63 25.39
C LEU A 270 2.78 -15.61 24.58
N PHE A 271 3.35 -14.44 24.32
CA PHE A 271 4.58 -14.33 23.53
C PHE A 271 5.78 -14.96 24.23
N ASN A 272 5.89 -14.83 25.57
CA ASN A 272 6.93 -15.51 26.34
C ASN A 272 6.86 -17.04 26.21
N ARG A 273 5.66 -17.60 26.13
CA ARG A 273 5.46 -19.03 25.89
C ARG A 273 5.77 -19.40 24.43
N GLU A 274 5.24 -18.67 23.45
CA GLU A 274 5.33 -19.01 22.04
C GLU A 274 6.74 -18.81 21.46
N ARG A 275 7.60 -17.94 22.05
CA ARG A 275 9.02 -17.81 21.64
C ARG A 275 9.85 -19.08 21.85
N LEU A 276 9.35 -20.02 22.66
CA LEU A 276 9.96 -21.32 22.91
C LEU A 276 9.29 -22.46 22.12
N SER A 277 8.37 -22.14 21.20
CA SER A 277 7.65 -23.11 20.40
C SER A 277 8.56 -23.86 19.45
N LYS A 278 8.20 -25.12 19.12
CA LYS A 278 8.84 -25.87 18.04
C LYS A 278 8.55 -25.28 16.66
N SER A 279 7.45 -24.54 16.50
CA SER A 279 7.07 -23.88 15.25
C SER A 279 7.88 -22.61 15.03
N GLU A 280 8.59 -22.53 13.93
CA GLU A 280 9.34 -21.33 13.50
C GLU A 280 8.42 -20.11 13.40
N ALA A 281 7.25 -20.26 12.75
CA ALA A 281 6.28 -19.17 12.64
C ALA A 281 5.80 -18.67 14.02
N HIS A 282 5.60 -19.56 15.00
CA HIS A 282 5.22 -19.14 16.36
C HIS A 282 6.35 -18.40 17.06
N ARG A 283 7.60 -18.88 16.95
CA ARG A 283 8.76 -18.17 17.51
C ARG A 283 8.92 -16.79 16.90
N ARG A 284 8.84 -16.71 15.56
CA ARG A 284 8.91 -15.45 14.81
C ARG A 284 7.88 -14.44 15.33
N TYR A 285 6.57 -14.78 15.28
CA TYR A 285 5.52 -13.86 15.69
C TYR A 285 5.59 -13.50 17.19
N ALA A 286 6.06 -14.43 18.02
CA ALA A 286 6.29 -14.12 19.44
C ALA A 286 7.37 -13.04 19.64
N TYR A 287 8.51 -13.14 18.94
CA TYR A 287 9.54 -12.10 18.98
C TYR A 287 9.08 -10.78 18.38
N GLU A 288 8.28 -10.81 17.31
CA GLU A 288 7.64 -9.62 16.74
C GLU A 288 6.72 -8.92 17.77
N GLY A 289 5.88 -9.70 18.47
CA GLY A 289 5.01 -9.18 19.52
C GLY A 289 5.80 -8.58 20.69
N ILE A 290 6.87 -9.26 21.13
CA ILE A 290 7.78 -8.78 22.16
C ILE A 290 8.45 -7.46 21.74
N ALA A 291 8.92 -7.37 20.49
CA ALA A 291 9.53 -6.15 19.95
C ALA A 291 8.59 -4.95 20.05
N ARG A 292 7.31 -5.15 19.64
CA ARG A 292 6.27 -4.11 19.67
C ARG A 292 5.78 -3.75 21.08
N LEU A 293 6.01 -4.64 22.06
CA LEU A 293 5.77 -4.35 23.47
C LEU A 293 6.92 -3.58 24.15
N GLY A 294 7.96 -3.21 23.41
CA GLY A 294 9.11 -2.45 23.92
C GLY A 294 10.42 -3.24 23.91
N GLY A 295 10.43 -4.40 23.26
CA GLY A 295 11.61 -5.24 23.09
C GLY A 295 11.81 -6.28 24.19
N ILE A 296 12.91 -7.01 24.12
CA ILE A 296 13.29 -8.04 25.07
C ILE A 296 13.56 -7.40 26.44
N PRO A 297 12.94 -7.89 27.55
CA PRO A 297 13.28 -7.43 28.88
C PRO A 297 14.78 -7.60 29.18
N ALA A 298 15.36 -6.65 29.93
CA ALA A 298 16.80 -6.65 30.22
C ALA A 298 17.27 -7.96 30.88
N ALA A 299 16.43 -8.58 31.72
CA ALA A 299 16.71 -9.87 32.37
C ALA A 299 16.85 -11.03 31.36
N ASP A 300 16.14 -10.98 30.24
CA ASP A 300 16.09 -12.04 29.22
C ASP A 300 17.06 -11.79 28.06
N ALA A 301 17.68 -10.61 27.99
CA ALA A 301 18.48 -10.20 26.84
C ALA A 301 19.65 -11.15 26.59
N VAL A 302 20.44 -11.51 27.62
CA VAL A 302 21.59 -12.42 27.51
C VAL A 302 21.15 -13.82 27.06
N ALA A 303 20.06 -14.35 27.61
CA ALA A 303 19.53 -15.65 27.19
C ALA A 303 19.04 -15.61 25.74
N THR A 304 18.41 -14.51 25.30
CA THR A 304 18.00 -14.35 23.91
C THR A 304 19.20 -14.23 22.98
N GLU A 305 20.26 -13.54 23.37
CA GLU A 305 21.53 -13.46 22.62
C GLU A 305 22.18 -14.84 22.47
N GLN A 306 22.11 -15.71 23.48
CA GLN A 306 22.57 -17.09 23.37
C GLN A 306 21.74 -17.91 22.37
N LEU A 307 20.41 -17.77 22.41
CA LEU A 307 19.52 -18.47 21.49
C LEU A 307 19.72 -18.07 20.02
N LEU A 308 20.26 -16.87 19.74
CA LEU A 308 20.64 -16.49 18.38
C LEU A 308 21.66 -17.43 17.72
N PHE A 309 22.54 -18.07 18.52
CA PHE A 309 23.52 -19.01 18.00
C PHE A 309 22.94 -20.41 17.74
N GLU A 310 21.80 -20.72 18.34
CA GLU A 310 21.13 -22.01 18.22
C GLU A 310 20.03 -22.02 17.15
N GLU A 311 19.43 -20.86 16.87
CA GLU A 311 18.38 -20.70 15.87
C GLU A 311 18.95 -20.89 14.45
N ARG A 312 18.13 -21.50 13.59
CA ARG A 312 18.50 -21.79 12.19
C ARG A 312 17.62 -21.09 11.17
N ASP A 313 16.42 -20.71 11.57
CA ASP A 313 15.48 -20.04 10.68
C ASP A 313 15.78 -18.55 10.58
N GLU A 314 16.06 -18.05 9.38
CA GLU A 314 16.46 -16.65 9.16
C GLU A 314 15.33 -15.66 9.48
N ALA A 315 14.06 -16.03 9.29
CA ALA A 315 12.95 -15.17 9.65
C ALA A 315 12.80 -15.03 11.17
N VAL A 316 13.04 -16.11 11.93
CA VAL A 316 13.10 -16.07 13.40
C VAL A 316 14.30 -15.25 13.87
N LEU A 317 15.49 -15.49 13.32
CA LEU A 317 16.70 -14.73 13.64
C LEU A 317 16.52 -13.22 13.41
N THR A 318 15.83 -12.85 12.32
CA THR A 318 15.51 -11.45 12.00
C THR A 318 14.54 -10.87 13.01
N ALA A 319 13.52 -11.63 13.44
CA ALA A 319 12.58 -11.20 14.47
C ALA A 319 13.24 -11.07 15.86
N MET A 320 14.18 -11.97 16.22
CA MET A 320 14.98 -11.86 17.45
C MET A 320 15.83 -10.59 17.42
N ALA A 321 16.49 -10.30 16.29
CA ALA A 321 17.28 -9.08 16.12
C ALA A 321 16.42 -7.82 16.24
N PHE A 322 15.20 -7.85 15.69
CA PHE A 322 14.22 -6.77 15.82
C PHE A 322 13.86 -6.55 17.31
N ALA A 323 13.56 -7.62 18.05
CA ALA A 323 13.20 -7.51 19.47
C ALA A 323 14.37 -7.00 20.34
N LEU A 324 15.60 -7.40 20.02
CA LEU A 324 16.80 -6.90 20.67
C LEU A 324 17.08 -5.42 20.32
N ALA A 325 16.94 -5.06 19.04
CA ALA A 325 17.10 -3.68 18.58
C ALA A 325 16.06 -2.74 19.20
N ALA A 326 14.80 -3.18 19.32
CA ALA A 326 13.73 -2.45 20.01
C ALA A 326 14.04 -2.22 21.50
N ALA A 327 14.80 -3.13 22.12
CA ALA A 327 15.32 -2.97 23.49
C ALA A 327 16.61 -2.12 23.58
N GLY A 328 17.04 -1.49 22.49
CA GLY A 328 18.27 -0.67 22.44
C GLY A 328 19.57 -1.46 22.39
N LYS A 329 19.53 -2.77 22.07
CA LYS A 329 20.72 -3.58 21.86
C LYS A 329 21.30 -3.41 20.46
N PRO A 330 22.61 -3.65 20.22
CA PRO A 330 23.31 -3.36 18.97
C PRO A 330 23.02 -4.39 17.86
N TYR A 331 21.76 -4.71 17.60
CA TYR A 331 21.33 -5.69 16.58
C TYR A 331 20.71 -5.06 15.34
N MET A 332 20.75 -3.74 15.23
CA MET A 332 20.21 -3.00 14.08
C MET A 332 20.84 -3.43 12.74
N GLU A 333 22.16 -3.66 12.74
CA GLU A 333 22.90 -4.11 11.56
C GLU A 333 22.32 -5.42 11.00
N ARG A 334 21.95 -6.37 11.87
CA ARG A 334 21.35 -7.64 11.45
C ARG A 334 19.98 -7.43 10.82
N VAL A 335 19.16 -6.53 11.37
CA VAL A 335 17.86 -6.19 10.79
C VAL A 335 18.03 -5.58 9.40
N VAL A 336 19.00 -4.68 9.24
CA VAL A 336 19.31 -4.05 7.95
C VAL A 336 19.85 -5.03 6.93
N LEU A 337 20.76 -5.92 7.32
CA LEU A 337 21.31 -6.95 6.42
C LEU A 337 20.26 -7.95 5.95
N ALA A 338 19.23 -8.25 6.76
CA ALA A 338 18.10 -9.08 6.33
C ALA A 338 17.29 -8.46 5.15
N LEU A 339 17.46 -7.16 4.87
CA LEU A 339 16.91 -6.54 3.67
C LEU A 339 17.51 -7.11 2.36
N THR A 340 18.70 -7.69 2.41
CA THR A 340 19.37 -8.19 1.21
C THR A 340 18.93 -9.60 0.83
N ASP A 341 18.34 -10.35 1.76
CA ASP A 341 17.82 -11.69 1.55
C ASP A 341 16.38 -11.65 1.01
N PRO A 342 16.08 -12.27 -0.15
CA PRO A 342 14.74 -12.28 -0.72
C PRO A 342 13.66 -12.84 0.21
N ASP A 343 13.98 -13.79 1.08
CA ASP A 343 13.02 -14.48 1.94
C ASP A 343 12.66 -13.64 3.18
N THR A 344 13.58 -12.80 3.66
CA THR A 344 13.38 -11.95 4.83
C THR A 344 13.20 -10.46 4.51
N ALA A 345 13.46 -10.04 3.27
CA ALA A 345 13.49 -8.63 2.89
C ALA A 345 12.19 -7.88 3.22
N ASN A 346 11.02 -8.45 2.93
CA ASN A 346 9.74 -7.80 3.23
C ASN A 346 9.51 -7.66 4.74
N GLN A 347 9.86 -8.71 5.50
CA GLN A 347 9.82 -8.69 6.97
C GLN A 347 10.76 -7.62 7.54
N ALA A 348 11.99 -7.55 7.03
CA ALA A 348 12.98 -6.58 7.46
C ALA A 348 12.56 -5.13 7.13
N ILE A 349 11.89 -4.89 5.99
CA ILE A 349 11.33 -3.56 5.67
C ILE A 349 10.30 -3.14 6.72
N ASP A 350 9.37 -4.04 7.13
CA ASP A 350 8.42 -3.76 8.21
C ASP A 350 9.14 -3.28 9.48
N TYR A 351 10.20 -4.00 9.88
CA TYR A 351 10.95 -3.67 11.09
C TYR A 351 11.72 -2.35 10.97
N VAL A 352 12.31 -2.09 9.81
CA VAL A 352 12.99 -0.81 9.54
C VAL A 352 12.00 0.35 9.59
N VAL A 353 10.78 0.19 9.07
CA VAL A 353 9.73 1.21 9.15
C VAL A 353 9.30 1.44 10.61
N GLU A 354 9.09 0.37 11.38
CA GLU A 354 8.67 0.48 12.77
C GLU A 354 9.76 1.13 13.65
N LEU A 355 11.00 0.65 13.58
CA LEU A 355 12.14 1.22 14.30
C LEU A 355 12.45 2.65 13.84
N GLY A 356 12.37 2.90 12.52
CA GLY A 356 12.62 4.21 11.94
C GLY A 356 11.55 5.24 12.30
N THR A 357 10.31 4.82 12.54
CA THR A 357 9.26 5.70 13.06
C THR A 357 9.57 6.16 14.47
N ALA A 358 10.14 5.27 15.31
CA ALA A 358 10.55 5.60 16.67
C ALA A 358 11.86 6.43 16.73
N GLN A 359 12.84 6.08 15.87
CA GLN A 359 14.18 6.68 15.88
C GLN A 359 14.73 6.86 14.44
N PRO A 360 14.25 7.85 13.67
CA PRO A 360 14.57 8.04 12.26
C PRO A 360 16.07 8.18 11.97
N SER A 361 16.79 8.89 12.82
CA SER A 361 18.22 9.20 12.66
C SER A 361 19.11 7.96 12.66
N MET A 362 18.67 6.86 13.26
CA MET A 362 19.44 5.59 13.29
C MET A 362 19.63 4.97 11.91
N PHE A 363 18.75 5.27 10.96
CA PHE A 363 18.80 4.72 9.60
C PHE A 363 19.52 5.59 8.59
N VAL A 364 19.80 6.86 8.91
CA VAL A 364 20.52 7.78 8.02
C VAL A 364 21.91 7.24 7.61
N PRO A 365 22.71 6.59 8.47
CA PRO A 365 23.99 5.98 8.05
C PRO A 365 23.82 4.90 6.99
N TYR A 366 22.74 4.10 7.05
CA TYR A 366 22.49 3.01 6.10
C TYR A 366 22.06 3.51 4.72
N LEU A 367 21.55 4.73 4.60
CA LEU A 367 21.35 5.39 3.30
C LEU A 367 22.68 5.69 2.58
N LYS A 368 23.81 5.57 3.28
CA LYS A 368 25.17 5.70 2.72
C LYS A 368 25.93 4.37 2.72
N HIS A 369 25.27 3.23 2.95
CA HIS A 369 25.87 1.92 3.00
C HIS A 369 26.59 1.57 1.69
N ALA A 370 27.68 0.78 1.76
CA ALA A 370 28.46 0.39 0.59
C ALA A 370 27.64 -0.42 -0.43
N ASP A 371 26.79 -1.35 0.07
CA ASP A 371 25.91 -2.16 -0.76
C ASP A 371 24.70 -1.32 -1.24
N ALA A 372 24.51 -1.31 -2.57
CA ALA A 372 23.40 -0.59 -3.21
C ALA A 372 22.03 -1.20 -2.89
N ILE A 373 21.95 -2.52 -2.62
CA ILE A 373 20.68 -3.16 -2.24
C ILE A 373 20.23 -2.65 -0.88
N VAL A 374 21.16 -2.51 0.07
CA VAL A 374 20.87 -1.93 1.39
C VAL A 374 20.37 -0.49 1.24
N ARG A 375 21.08 0.35 0.46
CA ARG A 375 20.65 1.75 0.23
C ARG A 375 19.27 1.83 -0.39
N GLU A 376 18.98 1.01 -1.43
CA GLU A 376 17.68 0.96 -2.10
C GLU A 376 16.57 0.58 -1.12
N ARG A 377 16.75 -0.50 -0.35
CA ARG A 377 15.73 -1.03 0.55
C ARG A 377 15.50 -0.12 1.75
N VAL A 378 16.57 0.42 2.33
CA VAL A 378 16.45 1.41 3.41
C VAL A 378 15.77 2.68 2.89
N ALA A 379 16.10 3.18 1.69
CA ALA A 379 15.42 4.32 1.09
C ALA A 379 13.91 4.04 0.89
N THR A 380 13.56 2.83 0.42
CA THR A 380 12.17 2.39 0.29
C THR A 380 11.43 2.42 1.63
N ALA A 381 12.01 1.84 2.68
CA ALA A 381 11.43 1.78 4.02
C ALA A 381 11.29 3.19 4.64
N MET A 382 12.33 4.00 4.54
CA MET A 382 12.36 5.35 5.11
C MET A 382 11.41 6.33 4.41
N GLY A 383 10.93 6.02 3.20
CA GLY A 383 9.86 6.77 2.56
C GLY A 383 8.51 6.72 3.31
N PHE A 384 8.35 5.82 4.27
CA PHE A 384 7.18 5.72 5.17
C PHE A 384 7.38 6.49 6.49
N VAL A 385 8.56 7.06 6.71
CA VAL A 385 8.92 7.78 7.94
C VAL A 385 9.03 9.27 7.64
N THR A 386 8.20 10.09 8.29
CA THR A 386 8.22 11.55 8.09
C THR A 386 9.22 12.20 9.05
N ASP A 387 10.42 12.50 8.55
CA ASP A 387 11.50 13.15 9.30
C ASP A 387 12.34 14.03 8.35
N ALA A 388 12.73 15.21 8.80
CA ALA A 388 13.49 16.18 7.97
C ALA A 388 14.91 15.71 7.65
N GLY A 389 15.58 15.01 8.59
CA GLY A 389 16.92 14.48 8.39
C GLY A 389 16.92 13.34 7.38
N VAL A 390 15.90 12.46 7.46
CA VAL A 390 15.67 11.38 6.48
C VAL A 390 15.36 11.97 5.10
N GLU A 391 14.50 12.98 5.00
CA GLU A 391 14.17 13.64 3.73
C GLU A 391 15.41 14.25 3.08
N ALA A 392 16.26 14.91 3.86
CA ALA A 392 17.51 15.47 3.36
C ALA A 392 18.48 14.37 2.87
N ALA A 393 18.57 13.25 3.58
CA ALA A 393 19.42 12.12 3.17
C ALA A 393 18.87 11.43 1.91
N LEU A 394 17.56 11.22 1.79
CA LEU A 394 16.92 10.70 0.59
C LEU A 394 17.12 11.63 -0.61
N SER A 395 17.09 12.95 -0.41
CA SER A 395 17.36 13.92 -1.48
C SER A 395 18.78 13.78 -2.05
N GLN A 396 19.77 13.42 -1.24
CA GLN A 396 21.13 13.14 -1.72
C GLN A 396 21.18 11.87 -2.60
N LEU A 397 20.34 10.86 -2.28
CA LEU A 397 20.28 9.60 -3.01
C LEU A 397 19.65 9.72 -4.41
N THR A 398 18.97 10.81 -4.73
CA THR A 398 18.45 11.04 -6.11
C THR A 398 19.60 11.18 -7.13
N SER A 399 20.83 11.41 -6.67
CA SER A 399 22.05 11.43 -7.49
C SER A 399 22.95 10.20 -7.30
N ASP A 400 22.45 9.12 -6.65
CA ASP A 400 23.23 7.88 -6.44
C ASP A 400 23.71 7.28 -7.76
N GLY A 401 24.87 6.65 -7.76
CA GLY A 401 25.42 5.96 -8.93
C GLY A 401 24.54 4.80 -9.42
N ASN A 402 23.79 4.15 -8.53
CA ASN A 402 22.92 3.03 -8.84
C ASN A 402 21.49 3.52 -9.23
N PRO A 403 20.97 3.15 -10.43
CA PRO A 403 19.65 3.58 -10.88
C PRO A 403 18.49 3.13 -9.99
N SER A 404 18.58 1.95 -9.36
CA SER A 404 17.52 1.45 -8.47
C SER A 404 17.47 2.26 -7.19
N VAL A 405 18.62 2.68 -6.65
CA VAL A 405 18.70 3.56 -5.47
C VAL A 405 18.08 4.92 -5.78
N ARG A 406 18.39 5.51 -6.96
CA ARG A 406 17.78 6.78 -7.37
C ARG A 406 16.26 6.70 -7.43
N ARG A 407 15.71 5.66 -8.10
CA ARG A 407 14.26 5.43 -8.19
C ARG A 407 13.61 5.25 -6.82
N ALA A 408 14.23 4.46 -5.94
CA ALA A 408 13.73 4.25 -4.58
C ALA A 408 13.69 5.56 -3.79
N ALA A 409 14.71 6.39 -3.90
CA ALA A 409 14.77 7.70 -3.24
C ALA A 409 13.69 8.67 -3.78
N GLU A 410 13.51 8.74 -5.10
CA GLU A 410 12.47 9.55 -5.74
C GLU A 410 11.06 9.11 -5.33
N ALA A 411 10.79 7.81 -5.32
CA ALA A 411 9.52 7.26 -4.86
C ALA A 411 9.28 7.54 -3.37
N ALA A 412 10.31 7.42 -2.53
CA ALA A 412 10.25 7.73 -1.10
C ALA A 412 9.91 9.21 -0.86
N LEU A 413 10.61 10.14 -1.53
CA LEU A 413 10.35 11.58 -1.44
C LEU A 413 8.96 11.96 -1.93
N THR A 414 8.50 11.32 -3.01
CA THR A 414 7.14 11.52 -3.53
C THR A 414 6.11 11.09 -2.49
N ARG A 415 6.30 9.92 -1.86
CA ARG A 415 5.43 9.42 -0.79
C ARG A 415 5.38 10.37 0.41
N MET A 416 6.54 10.83 0.88
CA MET A 416 6.62 11.79 1.99
C MET A 416 5.88 13.11 1.66
N ARG A 417 5.99 13.59 0.42
CA ARG A 417 5.28 14.80 -0.05
C ARG A 417 3.77 14.61 -0.04
N VAL A 418 3.27 13.50 -0.60
CA VAL A 418 1.84 13.17 -0.62
C VAL A 418 1.30 13.05 0.80
N THR A 419 2.01 12.37 1.70
CA THR A 419 1.63 12.24 3.11
C THR A 419 1.55 13.60 3.82
N LYS A 420 2.50 14.50 3.58
CA LYS A 420 2.49 15.86 4.14
C LYS A 420 1.30 16.69 3.62
N GLN A 421 0.98 16.58 2.32
CA GLN A 421 -0.14 17.31 1.71
C GLN A 421 -1.50 16.82 2.19
N SER A 422 -1.63 15.54 2.50
CA SER A 422 -2.86 14.96 3.03
C SER A 422 -3.14 15.33 4.50
N GLY A 423 -2.25 16.11 5.14
CA GLY A 423 -2.41 16.58 6.53
C GLY A 423 -2.34 15.47 7.57
N THR A 424 -1.84 14.31 7.20
CA THR A 424 -1.86 13.12 8.03
C THR A 424 -0.53 12.83 8.68
N VAL A 425 -0.43 13.20 9.92
CA VAL A 425 0.51 12.59 10.86
C VAL A 425 -0.03 11.17 11.11
N ARG A 426 0.75 10.13 10.76
CA ARG A 426 0.46 8.77 11.21
C ARG A 426 0.22 8.81 12.72
N PRO A 427 -0.80 8.14 13.27
CA PRO A 427 -0.84 7.92 14.70
C PRO A 427 0.48 7.23 15.09
N THR A 428 1.19 7.85 16.02
CA THR A 428 2.37 7.27 16.67
C THR A 428 2.03 5.89 17.21
N PRO A 429 2.94 4.91 17.13
CA PRO A 429 2.73 3.55 17.57
C PRO A 429 2.31 3.44 19.04
#